data_6377b277eb7fdf18b62c1e44bd6de3ce
#
_entry.id   6377b277eb7fdf18b62c1e44bd6de3ce
#
_cell.length_a   1.000
_cell.length_b   1.000
_cell.length_c   1.000
_cell.angle_alpha   90.00
_cell.angle_beta   90.00
_cell.angle_gamma   90.00
#
_symmetry.space_group_name_H-M   'P 1'
#
loop_
_entity.id
_entity.type
_entity.pdbx_description
1 polymer ?
#
loop_
_entity_poly.entity_id
_entity_poly.type
_entity_poly.pdbx_seq_one_letter_code
_entity_poly.pdbx_strand_id
1 'polypeptide(L)'
;QPSKELEKSCLRVHYYPRLSGIRYFLRRTPYIVSTRTSKSMPENLLGDSFPVLFEGLHSTSMLARCVRARKKVLVRTHNIEHRYYHFLSVSEKNLFSKIFFRMEARKLERYEKILDQADHILAIAAHETGYFDQRYPPALFIPAFHKFDRVNGPTGSGDYLLFHGNLSVPENAKAFLDLAGTVLSRISYPVIVAGKAPPPWLLRRAGKDPHVTVIPDPDEDQMENLIRNAHIHLLYTAQSTGIKLKLLHALYAGRHCLVNRP
;
A
#
# COMPACT_ATOMS: atom_id res chain seq x y z
N GLN A 1 10.02 6.19 13.22
CA GLN A 1 11.31 6.90 13.25
C GLN A 1 11.21 8.18 12.43
N PRO A 2 11.88 9.27 12.80
CA PRO A 2 11.99 10.49 12.01
C PRO A 2 12.60 10.21 10.63
N SER A 3 12.06 10.87 9.59
CA SER A 3 12.58 10.75 8.22
C SER A 3 13.48 11.94 7.91
N LYS A 4 14.77 11.68 7.74
CA LYS A 4 15.75 12.72 7.36
C LYS A 4 15.43 13.36 6.01
N GLU A 5 14.80 12.62 5.09
CA GLU A 5 14.38 13.13 3.78
C GLU A 5 13.24 14.15 3.90
N LEU A 6 12.22 13.85 4.72
CA LEU A 6 11.14 14.78 5.00
C LEU A 6 11.65 16.06 5.67
N GLU A 7 12.56 15.92 6.63
CA GLU A 7 13.15 17.07 7.34
C GLU A 7 13.97 17.99 6.42
N LYS A 8 14.58 17.45 5.34
CA LYS A 8 15.28 18.23 4.34
C LYS A 8 14.33 18.90 3.34
N SER A 9 13.18 18.31 3.08
CA SER A 9 12.25 18.74 2.03
C SER A 9 11.12 19.62 2.55
N CYS A 10 10.88 19.62 3.87
CA CYS A 10 9.78 20.34 4.50
C CYS A 10 10.31 21.46 5.42
N LEU A 11 9.59 22.57 5.44
CA LEU A 11 9.92 23.70 6.34
C LEU A 11 9.81 23.29 7.83
N ARG A 12 8.82 22.45 8.16
CA ARG A 12 8.61 21.87 9.50
C ARG A 12 8.03 20.48 9.37
N VAL A 13 8.46 19.57 10.24
CA VAL A 13 7.92 18.21 10.34
C VAL A 13 7.49 17.94 11.77
N HIS A 14 6.25 17.54 11.98
CA HIS A 14 5.69 17.19 13.29
C HIS A 14 5.40 15.69 13.31
N TYR A 15 6.06 14.98 14.21
CA TYR A 15 5.86 13.54 14.41
C TYR A 15 4.89 13.26 15.54
N TYR A 16 3.90 12.43 15.28
CA TYR A 16 2.90 12.02 16.27
C TYR A 16 2.99 10.51 16.50
N PRO A 17 3.00 10.05 17.76
CA PRO A 17 2.97 8.62 18.04
C PRO A 17 1.66 8.02 17.56
N ARG A 18 1.74 6.86 16.91
CA ARG A 18 0.55 6.10 16.57
C ARG A 18 -0.04 5.46 17.82
N LEU A 19 -1.30 5.75 18.09
CA LEU A 19 -2.05 5.16 19.18
C LEU A 19 -2.41 3.71 18.89
N SER A 20 -2.62 2.90 19.93
CA SER A 20 -3.00 1.49 19.81
C SER A 20 -3.95 1.07 20.94
N GLY A 21 -4.50 -0.11 20.84
CA GLY A 21 -5.33 -0.75 21.85
C GLY A 21 -6.79 -0.91 21.48
N ILE A 22 -7.47 -1.83 22.18
CA ILE A 22 -8.85 -2.26 21.91
C ILE A 22 -9.87 -1.12 21.96
N ARG A 23 -9.64 -0.09 22.79
CA ARG A 23 -10.52 1.10 22.91
C ARG A 23 -10.71 1.83 21.59
N TYR A 24 -9.70 1.84 20.70
CA TYR A 24 -9.80 2.48 19.39
C TYR A 24 -10.57 1.61 18.40
N PHE A 25 -10.47 0.30 18.54
CA PHE A 25 -11.26 -0.64 17.76
C PHE A 25 -12.76 -0.55 18.07
N LEU A 26 -13.12 -0.35 19.33
CA LEU A 26 -14.53 -0.23 19.75
C LEU A 26 -15.21 1.09 19.32
N ARG A 27 -14.45 2.06 18.79
CA ARG A 27 -15.02 3.31 18.28
C ARG A 27 -15.81 3.08 16.99
N ARG A 28 -16.77 3.99 16.72
CA ARG A 28 -17.48 4.04 15.43
C ARG A 28 -16.56 4.46 14.29
N THR A 29 -15.58 5.33 14.57
CA THR A 29 -14.52 5.72 13.62
C THR A 29 -13.61 4.52 13.35
N PRO A 30 -13.18 4.28 12.09
CA PRO A 30 -12.27 3.20 11.77
C PRO A 30 -10.99 3.22 12.61
N TYR A 31 -10.46 2.05 12.94
CA TYR A 31 -9.25 1.92 13.75
C TYR A 31 -8.07 2.67 13.15
N ILE A 32 -7.87 2.55 11.82
CA ILE A 32 -6.77 3.22 11.12
C ILE A 32 -6.84 4.74 11.18
N VAL A 33 -8.03 5.32 11.33
CA VAL A 33 -8.25 6.76 11.50
C VAL A 33 -8.09 7.16 12.96
N SER A 34 -8.78 6.44 13.86
CA SER A 34 -8.81 6.77 15.29
C SER A 34 -7.46 6.63 16.00
N THR A 35 -6.56 5.80 15.47
CA THR A 35 -5.19 5.63 15.99
C THR A 35 -4.18 6.65 15.46
N ARG A 36 -4.57 7.50 14.49
CA ARG A 36 -3.73 8.56 13.91
C ARG A 36 -4.21 9.95 14.33
N THR A 37 -4.38 10.13 15.63
CA THR A 37 -4.83 11.41 16.21
C THR A 37 -3.87 11.84 17.33
N SER A 38 -3.70 13.15 17.48
CA SER A 38 -2.95 13.74 18.60
C SER A 38 -3.66 14.99 19.12
N LYS A 39 -3.47 15.29 20.41
CA LYS A 39 -4.03 16.51 21.05
C LYS A 39 -3.40 17.78 20.49
N SER A 40 -2.12 17.74 20.12
CA SER A 40 -1.38 18.89 19.54
C SER A 40 -1.55 19.04 18.01
N MET A 41 -2.14 18.04 17.34
CA MET A 41 -2.36 18.13 15.89
C MET A 41 -3.22 19.34 15.45
N PRO A 42 -4.29 19.72 16.16
CA PRO A 42 -5.08 20.91 15.81
C PRO A 42 -4.25 22.19 15.78
N GLU A 43 -3.38 22.44 16.76
CA GLU A 43 -2.54 23.64 16.85
C GLU A 43 -1.62 23.75 15.63
N ASN A 44 -0.96 22.65 15.27
CA ASN A 44 -0.05 22.62 14.12
C ASN A 44 -0.77 22.74 12.77
N LEU A 45 -1.99 22.18 12.65
CA LEU A 45 -2.71 22.11 11.38
C LEU A 45 -3.57 23.34 11.12
N LEU A 46 -4.03 24.02 12.17
CA LEU A 46 -4.92 25.19 12.06
C LEU A 46 -4.21 26.52 12.31
N GLY A 47 -2.91 26.50 12.64
CA GLY A 47 -2.12 27.68 12.99
C GLY A 47 -1.71 28.58 11.83
N ASP A 48 -2.00 28.18 10.59
CA ASP A 48 -1.71 28.95 9.36
C ASP A 48 -2.91 28.99 8.41
N SER A 49 -2.76 29.58 7.23
CA SER A 49 -3.79 29.66 6.18
C SER A 49 -3.53 28.72 5.00
N PHE A 50 -2.51 27.90 5.04
CA PHE A 50 -2.16 27.00 3.92
C PHE A 50 -3.23 25.95 3.69
N PRO A 51 -3.41 25.50 2.42
CA PRO A 51 -4.23 24.33 2.11
C PRO A 51 -3.73 23.07 2.83
N VAL A 52 -4.65 22.16 3.14
CA VAL A 52 -4.34 20.88 3.79
C VAL A 52 -4.52 19.75 2.82
N LEU A 53 -3.48 18.97 2.59
CA LEU A 53 -3.53 17.72 1.85
C LEU A 53 -3.50 16.55 2.83
N PHE A 54 -4.55 15.77 2.83
CA PHE A 54 -4.63 14.51 3.58
C PHE A 54 -4.18 13.35 2.69
N GLU A 55 -3.10 12.67 3.08
CA GLU A 55 -2.59 11.48 2.41
C GLU A 55 -3.32 10.23 2.90
N GLY A 56 -4.30 9.77 2.13
CA GLY A 56 -5.16 8.63 2.40
C GLY A 56 -6.32 8.93 3.36
N LEU A 57 -7.40 8.18 3.22
CA LEU A 57 -8.59 8.28 4.08
C LEU A 57 -8.24 8.12 5.57
N HIS A 58 -7.20 7.37 5.88
CA HIS A 58 -6.76 7.12 7.25
C HIS A 58 -6.17 8.35 7.96
N SER A 59 -5.79 9.41 7.24
CA SER A 59 -5.25 10.65 7.80
C SER A 59 -6.31 11.72 8.07
N THR A 60 -7.56 11.52 7.63
CA THR A 60 -8.62 12.53 7.59
C THR A 60 -9.31 12.83 8.93
N SER A 61 -8.75 12.41 10.05
CA SER A 61 -9.35 12.64 11.39
C SER A 61 -9.63 14.11 11.71
N MET A 62 -8.87 15.03 11.11
CA MET A 62 -8.98 16.48 11.29
C MET A 62 -9.74 17.20 10.17
N LEU A 63 -10.18 16.50 9.12
CA LEU A 63 -10.77 17.08 7.92
C LEU A 63 -11.94 18.03 8.26
N ALA A 64 -12.93 17.56 9.00
CA ALA A 64 -14.09 18.39 9.38
C ALA A 64 -13.71 19.63 10.21
N ARG A 65 -12.59 19.60 10.96
CA ARG A 65 -12.11 20.78 11.68
C ARG A 65 -11.43 21.77 10.73
N CYS A 66 -10.65 21.29 9.76
CA CYS A 66 -10.04 22.13 8.74
C CYS A 66 -11.10 22.86 7.91
N VAL A 67 -12.15 22.17 7.49
CA VAL A 67 -13.28 22.76 6.77
C VAL A 67 -13.97 23.82 7.60
N ARG A 68 -14.27 23.56 8.87
CA ARG A 68 -14.84 24.57 9.78
C ARG A 68 -13.94 25.80 9.97
N ALA A 69 -12.62 25.60 9.92
CA ALA A 69 -11.64 26.68 9.93
C ALA A 69 -11.45 27.35 8.56
N ARG A 70 -12.30 27.05 7.58
CA ARG A 70 -12.29 27.59 6.20
C ARG A 70 -10.97 27.34 5.44
N LYS A 71 -10.27 26.26 5.78
CA LYS A 71 -9.10 25.85 5.00
C LYS A 71 -9.53 25.14 3.72
N LYS A 72 -8.74 25.30 2.67
CA LYS A 72 -8.82 24.45 1.48
C LYS A 72 -8.34 23.05 1.84
N VAL A 73 -9.16 22.05 1.52
CA VAL A 73 -8.92 20.64 1.90
C VAL A 73 -8.89 19.74 0.68
N LEU A 74 -7.77 19.06 0.49
CA LEU A 74 -7.61 18.04 -0.53
C LEU A 74 -7.38 16.69 0.14
N VAL A 75 -7.91 15.62 -0.45
CA VAL A 75 -7.65 14.25 0.02
C VAL A 75 -7.07 13.43 -1.12
N ARG A 76 -5.85 12.92 -0.94
CA ARG A 76 -5.24 12.00 -1.89
C ARG A 76 -5.56 10.58 -1.49
N THR A 77 -6.36 9.89 -2.30
CA THR A 77 -6.80 8.52 -2.02
C THR A 77 -5.83 7.50 -2.60
N HIS A 78 -5.45 6.52 -1.78
CA HIS A 78 -4.52 5.46 -2.18
C HIS A 78 -5.23 4.20 -2.65
N ASN A 79 -6.43 3.97 -2.14
CA ASN A 79 -7.31 2.85 -2.45
C ASN A 79 -8.76 3.25 -2.14
N ILE A 80 -9.70 2.48 -2.64
CA ILE A 80 -11.04 2.41 -2.06
C ILE A 80 -10.91 1.56 -0.79
N GLU A 81 -10.67 2.22 0.36
CA GLU A 81 -10.20 1.57 1.59
C GLU A 81 -11.15 0.46 2.10
N HIS A 82 -12.46 0.66 2.01
CA HIS A 82 -13.42 -0.35 2.47
C HIS A 82 -13.36 -1.63 1.60
N ARG A 83 -13.12 -1.51 0.29
CA ARG A 83 -12.93 -2.64 -0.61
C ARG A 83 -11.64 -3.37 -0.31
N TYR A 84 -10.56 -2.63 -0.05
CA TYR A 84 -9.28 -3.19 0.33
C TYR A 84 -9.38 -4.01 1.62
N TYR A 85 -10.02 -3.45 2.67
CA TYR A 85 -10.22 -4.17 3.94
C TYR A 85 -11.16 -5.37 3.81
N HIS A 86 -12.20 -5.26 2.98
CA HIS A 86 -13.05 -6.41 2.65
C HIS A 86 -12.22 -7.54 2.03
N PHE A 87 -11.37 -7.20 1.08
CA PHE A 87 -10.49 -8.14 0.43
C PHE A 87 -9.50 -8.80 1.41
N LEU A 88 -8.89 -8.03 2.31
CA LEU A 88 -8.07 -8.58 3.40
C LEU A 88 -8.86 -9.58 4.24
N SER A 89 -10.13 -9.30 4.54
CA SER A 89 -10.97 -10.22 5.30
C SER A 89 -11.22 -11.55 4.60
N VAL A 90 -11.30 -11.56 3.27
CA VAL A 90 -11.48 -12.79 2.48
C VAL A 90 -10.18 -13.60 2.41
N SER A 91 -9.04 -12.92 2.29
CA SER A 91 -7.72 -13.55 2.15
C SER A 91 -7.13 -14.04 3.46
N GLU A 92 -7.61 -13.54 4.60
CA GLU A 92 -7.08 -13.86 5.93
C GLU A 92 -7.54 -15.25 6.40
N LYS A 93 -6.59 -16.02 6.96
CA LYS A 93 -6.87 -17.37 7.52
C LYS A 93 -7.20 -17.33 9.01
N ASN A 94 -6.62 -16.38 9.76
CA ASN A 94 -6.89 -16.22 11.18
C ASN A 94 -8.29 -15.64 11.39
N LEU A 95 -9.15 -16.34 12.12
CA LEU A 95 -10.54 -15.97 12.31
C LEU A 95 -10.72 -14.60 13.00
N PHE A 96 -9.89 -14.29 14.00
CA PHE A 96 -9.95 -13.00 14.71
C PHE A 96 -9.57 -11.84 13.78
N SER A 97 -8.48 -11.99 13.03
CA SER A 97 -8.04 -11.00 12.02
C SER A 97 -9.08 -10.84 10.91
N LYS A 98 -9.71 -11.93 10.47
CA LYS A 98 -10.78 -11.91 9.47
C LYS A 98 -11.99 -11.11 9.94
N ILE A 99 -12.43 -11.33 11.18
CA ILE A 99 -13.54 -10.58 11.80
C ILE A 99 -13.15 -9.10 11.93
N PHE A 100 -11.93 -8.82 12.40
CA PHE A 100 -11.40 -7.46 12.50
C PHE A 100 -11.48 -6.74 11.15
N PHE A 101 -10.91 -7.30 10.09
CA PHE A 101 -10.92 -6.68 8.76
C PHE A 101 -12.33 -6.47 8.22
N ARG A 102 -13.24 -7.42 8.45
CA ARG A 102 -14.63 -7.31 8.02
C ARG A 102 -15.38 -6.18 8.74
N MET A 103 -15.15 -6.03 10.04
CA MET A 103 -15.75 -4.95 10.83
C MET A 103 -15.17 -3.59 10.42
N GLU A 104 -13.86 -3.52 10.23
CA GLU A 104 -13.20 -2.28 9.77
C GLU A 104 -13.62 -1.89 8.35
N ALA A 105 -13.80 -2.83 7.43
CA ALA A 105 -14.35 -2.56 6.10
C ALA A 105 -15.69 -1.83 6.18
N ARG A 106 -16.62 -2.30 7.02
CA ARG A 106 -17.94 -1.65 7.21
C ARG A 106 -17.84 -0.25 7.84
N LYS A 107 -16.88 -0.07 8.77
CA LYS A 107 -16.63 1.26 9.35
C LYS A 107 -16.04 2.22 8.32
N LEU A 108 -15.10 1.74 7.51
CA LEU A 108 -14.47 2.53 6.45
C LEU A 108 -15.50 2.95 5.39
N GLU A 109 -16.40 2.06 4.97
CA GLU A 109 -17.47 2.36 4.03
C GLU A 109 -18.36 3.50 4.53
N ARG A 110 -18.75 3.47 5.81
CA ARG A 110 -19.53 4.54 6.43
C ARG A 110 -18.73 5.82 6.60
N TYR A 111 -17.45 5.70 6.95
CA TYR A 111 -16.57 6.83 7.22
C TYR A 111 -16.14 7.54 5.93
N GLU A 112 -16.10 6.83 4.82
CA GLU A 112 -15.72 7.39 3.50
C GLU A 112 -16.54 8.63 3.13
N LYS A 113 -17.78 8.76 3.63
CA LYS A 113 -18.63 9.95 3.48
C LYS A 113 -17.98 11.23 4.01
N ILE A 114 -16.92 11.18 4.80
CA ILE A 114 -16.14 12.36 5.21
C ILE A 114 -15.58 13.10 4.00
N LEU A 115 -15.36 12.37 2.88
CA LEU A 115 -14.84 12.92 1.63
C LEU A 115 -15.76 13.94 0.99
N ASP A 116 -17.08 13.94 1.28
CA ASP A 116 -18.04 14.98 0.84
C ASP A 116 -17.63 16.39 1.29
N GLN A 117 -16.81 16.50 2.32
CA GLN A 117 -16.37 17.77 2.88
C GLN A 117 -15.05 18.28 2.28
N ALA A 118 -14.40 17.51 1.43
CA ALA A 118 -13.18 17.95 0.76
C ALA A 118 -13.48 18.90 -0.41
N ASP A 119 -12.55 19.78 -0.75
CA ASP A 119 -12.67 20.60 -1.98
C ASP A 119 -12.38 19.76 -3.24
N HIS A 120 -11.39 18.85 -3.16
CA HIS A 120 -11.04 17.92 -4.25
C HIS A 120 -10.52 16.60 -3.70
N ILE A 121 -10.73 15.56 -4.49
CA ILE A 121 -10.14 14.24 -4.28
C ILE A 121 -9.08 13.98 -5.35
N LEU A 122 -7.91 13.52 -4.93
CA LEU A 122 -6.79 13.21 -5.81
C LEU A 122 -6.57 11.69 -5.80
N ALA A 123 -7.14 11.00 -6.78
CA ALA A 123 -7.02 9.53 -6.86
C ALA A 123 -5.71 9.13 -7.55
N ILE A 124 -4.95 8.21 -6.94
CA ILE A 124 -3.68 7.74 -7.52
C ILE A 124 -3.86 6.63 -8.57
N ALA A 125 -5.03 6.06 -8.66
CA ALA A 125 -5.36 5.00 -9.62
C ALA A 125 -6.46 5.47 -10.57
N ALA A 126 -6.19 5.46 -11.88
CA ALA A 126 -7.12 5.95 -12.89
C ALA A 126 -8.48 5.24 -12.85
N HIS A 127 -8.50 3.92 -12.60
CA HIS A 127 -9.73 3.13 -12.52
C HIS A 127 -10.58 3.46 -11.26
N GLU A 128 -9.98 4.04 -10.22
CA GLU A 128 -10.70 4.45 -9.00
C GLU A 128 -11.19 5.91 -9.08
N THR A 129 -10.62 6.73 -9.98
CA THR A 129 -11.03 8.13 -10.14
C THR A 129 -12.53 8.24 -10.42
N GLY A 130 -13.07 7.44 -11.36
CA GLY A 130 -14.49 7.43 -11.66
C GLY A 130 -15.38 7.00 -10.49
N TYR A 131 -14.89 6.13 -9.60
CA TYR A 131 -15.61 5.75 -8.38
C TYR A 131 -15.78 6.95 -7.44
N PHE A 132 -14.71 7.72 -7.23
CA PHE A 132 -14.74 8.90 -6.35
C PHE A 132 -15.51 10.06 -6.98
N ASP A 133 -15.32 10.32 -8.27
CA ASP A 133 -15.96 11.42 -9.00
C ASP A 133 -17.48 11.30 -9.05
N GLN A 134 -18.02 10.08 -9.10
CA GLN A 134 -19.46 9.82 -9.07
C GLN A 134 -20.10 9.98 -7.69
N ARG A 135 -19.33 10.02 -6.60
CA ARG A 135 -19.84 9.94 -5.21
C ARG A 135 -19.55 11.15 -4.36
N TYR A 136 -18.49 11.87 -4.68
CA TYR A 136 -17.92 12.91 -3.84
C TYR A 136 -17.59 14.16 -4.69
N PRO A 137 -17.01 15.23 -4.12
CA PRO A 137 -16.52 16.38 -4.91
C PRO A 137 -15.59 15.94 -6.04
N PRO A 138 -15.35 16.82 -7.05
CA PRO A 138 -14.57 16.46 -8.23
C PRO A 138 -13.30 15.71 -7.91
N ALA A 139 -13.16 14.53 -8.50
CA ALA A 139 -11.99 13.70 -8.34
C ALA A 139 -11.05 13.82 -9.55
N LEU A 140 -9.78 14.08 -9.29
CA LEU A 140 -8.74 14.21 -10.29
C LEU A 140 -7.80 12.99 -10.22
N PHE A 141 -7.40 12.50 -11.37
CA PHE A 141 -6.34 11.49 -11.44
C PHE A 141 -4.99 12.16 -11.27
N ILE A 142 -4.30 11.86 -10.17
CA ILE A 142 -2.92 12.29 -9.90
C ILE A 142 -2.12 11.02 -9.64
N PRO A 143 -1.29 10.57 -10.60
CA PRO A 143 -0.57 9.31 -10.47
C PRO A 143 0.37 9.30 -9.25
N ALA A 144 0.74 8.11 -8.81
CA ALA A 144 1.73 7.96 -7.74
C ALA A 144 3.08 8.51 -8.20
N PHE A 145 3.70 9.30 -7.34
CA PHE A 145 5.07 9.76 -7.58
C PHE A 145 6.06 8.63 -7.32
N HIS A 146 7.13 8.60 -8.08
CA HIS A 146 8.22 7.64 -7.95
C HIS A 146 9.57 8.31 -8.23
N LYS A 147 10.64 7.66 -7.81
CA LYS A 147 12.02 8.19 -7.90
C LYS A 147 12.64 8.14 -9.31
N PHE A 148 11.96 7.50 -10.26
CA PHE A 148 12.55 7.26 -11.58
C PHE A 148 12.19 8.40 -12.54
N ASP A 149 13.20 8.96 -13.19
CA ASP A 149 13.09 9.97 -14.25
C ASP A 149 13.11 9.35 -15.67
N ARG A 150 13.64 8.12 -15.79
CA ARG A 150 13.74 7.38 -17.05
C ARG A 150 13.75 5.87 -16.81
N VAL A 151 13.37 5.12 -17.83
CA VAL A 151 13.54 3.66 -17.85
C VAL A 151 15.03 3.35 -18.02
N ASN A 152 15.60 2.59 -17.09
CA ASN A 152 17.00 2.21 -17.10
C ASN A 152 17.20 0.72 -16.80
N GLY A 153 16.21 -0.10 -17.12
CA GLY A 153 16.30 -1.55 -17.03
C GLY A 153 17.46 -2.09 -17.87
N PRO A 154 18.20 -3.09 -17.38
CA PRO A 154 19.31 -3.67 -18.14
C PRO A 154 18.81 -4.46 -19.34
N THR A 155 19.58 -4.51 -20.41
CA THR A 155 19.34 -5.32 -21.59
C THR A 155 19.79 -6.79 -21.39
N GLY A 156 19.41 -7.67 -22.30
CA GLY A 156 19.79 -9.09 -22.28
C GLY A 156 18.98 -9.93 -21.29
N SER A 157 19.52 -11.09 -20.94
CA SER A 157 18.89 -12.04 -19.99
C SER A 157 19.26 -11.74 -18.55
N GLY A 158 18.42 -12.15 -17.63
CA GLY A 158 18.72 -12.20 -16.21
C GLY A 158 18.82 -13.67 -15.74
N ASP A 159 19.14 -13.87 -14.46
CA ASP A 159 19.49 -15.18 -13.96
C ASP A 159 18.34 -15.91 -13.25
N TYR A 160 17.24 -15.22 -12.94
CA TYR A 160 16.14 -15.77 -12.16
C TYR A 160 14.80 -15.05 -12.39
N LEU A 161 13.72 -15.69 -11.96
CA LEU A 161 12.41 -15.08 -11.80
C LEU A 161 12.31 -14.45 -10.41
N LEU A 162 11.79 -13.24 -10.29
CA LEU A 162 11.67 -12.54 -9.01
C LEU A 162 10.20 -12.35 -8.60
N PHE A 163 9.83 -12.92 -7.47
CA PHE A 163 8.61 -12.56 -6.74
C PHE A 163 8.98 -11.71 -5.52
N HIS A 164 8.47 -10.48 -5.42
CA HIS A 164 8.83 -9.62 -4.30
C HIS A 164 7.66 -8.82 -3.73
N GLY A 165 7.81 -8.39 -2.47
CA GLY A 165 6.84 -7.56 -1.77
C GLY A 165 6.88 -7.69 -0.26
N ASN A 166 5.96 -7.02 0.43
CA ASN A 166 5.82 -7.23 1.88
C ASN A 166 5.13 -8.58 2.14
N LEU A 167 5.92 -9.58 2.53
CA LEU A 167 5.45 -10.96 2.71
C LEU A 167 4.68 -11.16 4.03
N SER A 168 4.71 -10.19 4.96
CA SER A 168 3.83 -10.22 6.14
C SER A 168 2.37 -9.92 5.81
N VAL A 169 2.11 -9.33 4.64
CA VAL A 169 0.74 -9.07 4.18
C VAL A 169 0.13 -10.36 3.63
N PRO A 170 -1.00 -10.84 4.17
CA PRO A 170 -1.61 -12.11 3.79
C PRO A 170 -1.85 -12.27 2.29
N GLU A 171 -2.18 -11.20 1.60
CA GLU A 171 -2.38 -11.17 0.15
C GLU A 171 -1.10 -11.58 -0.61
N ASN A 172 0.04 -10.96 -0.28
CA ASN A 172 1.30 -11.27 -0.98
C ASN A 172 1.75 -12.70 -0.68
N ALA A 173 1.61 -13.12 0.57
CA ALA A 173 1.94 -14.49 0.96
C ALA A 173 1.06 -15.53 0.26
N LYS A 174 -0.24 -15.26 0.12
CA LYS A 174 -1.17 -16.11 -0.64
C LYS A 174 -0.84 -16.12 -2.13
N ALA A 175 -0.55 -14.95 -2.71
CA ALA A 175 -0.16 -14.84 -4.12
C ALA A 175 1.06 -15.73 -4.45
N PHE A 176 2.05 -15.77 -3.55
CA PHE A 176 3.16 -16.71 -3.69
C PHE A 176 2.72 -18.17 -3.63
N LEU A 177 1.82 -18.55 -2.72
CA LEU A 177 1.31 -19.93 -2.63
C LEU A 177 0.61 -20.37 -3.92
N ASP A 178 -0.22 -19.50 -4.48
CA ASP A 178 -0.95 -19.78 -5.71
C ASP A 178 0.04 -20.01 -6.87
N LEU A 179 1.08 -19.17 -6.99
CA LEU A 179 2.15 -19.35 -7.96
C LEU A 179 2.96 -20.64 -7.72
N ALA A 180 3.34 -20.92 -6.48
CA ALA A 180 4.11 -22.10 -6.12
C ALA A 180 3.35 -23.40 -6.43
N GLY A 181 2.03 -23.42 -6.27
CA GLY A 181 1.19 -24.59 -6.55
C GLY A 181 0.85 -24.80 -8.03
N THR A 182 0.89 -23.75 -8.83
CA THR A 182 0.40 -23.80 -10.22
C THR A 182 1.49 -23.67 -11.27
N VAL A 183 2.44 -22.78 -11.07
CA VAL A 183 3.45 -22.43 -12.07
C VAL A 183 4.84 -22.89 -11.65
N LEU A 184 5.30 -22.50 -10.44
CA LEU A 184 6.69 -22.70 -10.05
C LEU A 184 7.07 -24.18 -9.93
N SER A 185 6.13 -25.06 -9.58
CA SER A 185 6.33 -26.50 -9.53
C SER A 185 6.53 -27.16 -10.94
N ARG A 186 6.31 -26.42 -12.01
CA ARG A 186 6.39 -26.92 -13.39
C ARG A 186 7.58 -26.35 -14.17
N ILE A 187 8.39 -25.52 -13.55
CA ILE A 187 9.55 -24.89 -14.17
C ILE A 187 10.80 -25.21 -13.38
N SER A 188 11.93 -25.34 -14.08
CA SER A 188 13.24 -25.60 -13.48
C SER A 188 14.12 -24.36 -13.44
N TYR A 189 13.56 -23.20 -13.75
CA TYR A 189 14.31 -21.94 -13.72
C TYR A 189 14.42 -21.40 -12.30
N PRO A 190 15.56 -20.80 -11.89
CA PRO A 190 15.73 -20.26 -10.55
C PRO A 190 14.66 -19.20 -10.23
N VAL A 191 14.11 -19.26 -9.02
CA VAL A 191 13.11 -18.34 -8.53
C VAL A 191 13.58 -17.72 -7.21
N ILE A 192 13.63 -16.41 -7.13
CA ILE A 192 13.89 -15.68 -5.89
C ILE A 192 12.56 -15.10 -5.37
N VAL A 193 12.31 -15.35 -4.09
CA VAL A 193 11.19 -14.76 -3.33
C VAL A 193 11.77 -13.80 -2.31
N ALA A 194 11.64 -12.50 -2.51
CA ALA A 194 12.28 -11.49 -1.67
C ALA A 194 11.25 -10.57 -1.00
N GLY A 195 11.44 -10.28 0.28
CA GLY A 195 10.60 -9.29 0.92
C GLY A 195 10.55 -9.32 2.44
N LYS A 196 9.79 -8.36 2.97
CA LYS A 196 9.74 -8.09 4.40
C LYS A 196 8.97 -9.16 5.16
N ALA A 197 9.56 -9.64 6.26
CA ALA A 197 8.95 -10.48 7.29
C ALA A 197 8.16 -11.68 6.71
N PRO A 198 8.79 -12.59 5.96
CA PRO A 198 8.14 -13.79 5.44
C PRO A 198 7.67 -14.68 6.60
N PRO A 199 6.40 -15.14 6.58
CA PRO A 199 5.92 -16.01 7.63
C PRO A 199 6.60 -17.40 7.58
N PRO A 200 6.78 -18.10 8.72
CA PRO A 200 7.49 -19.39 8.78
C PRO A 200 6.92 -20.47 7.85
N TRP A 201 5.62 -20.47 7.62
CA TRP A 201 4.99 -21.42 6.72
C TRP A 201 5.38 -21.19 5.24
N LEU A 202 5.63 -19.90 4.84
CA LEU A 202 6.10 -19.57 3.50
C LEU A 202 7.52 -20.09 3.28
N LEU A 203 8.40 -19.90 4.25
CA LEU A 203 9.76 -20.45 4.22
C LEU A 203 9.74 -21.97 4.05
N ARG A 204 8.91 -22.67 4.85
CA ARG A 204 8.76 -24.13 4.73
C ARG A 204 8.18 -24.57 3.38
N ARG A 205 7.28 -23.78 2.80
CA ARG A 205 6.70 -24.11 1.49
C ARG A 205 7.70 -23.89 0.36
N ALA A 206 8.44 -22.80 0.41
CA ALA A 206 9.50 -22.50 -0.55
C ALA A 206 10.62 -23.55 -0.51
N GLY A 207 11.03 -23.97 0.68
CA GLY A 207 12.08 -25.00 0.86
C GLY A 207 11.73 -26.41 0.35
N LYS A 208 10.49 -26.64 -0.10
CA LYS A 208 10.09 -27.89 -0.77
C LYS A 208 10.48 -27.91 -2.26
N ASP A 209 10.84 -26.77 -2.81
CA ASP A 209 11.15 -26.60 -4.21
C ASP A 209 12.63 -26.19 -4.34
N PRO A 210 13.50 -27.04 -4.89
CA PRO A 210 14.94 -26.77 -4.96
C PRO A 210 15.31 -25.56 -5.83
N HIS A 211 14.38 -25.11 -6.68
CA HIS A 211 14.60 -23.94 -7.54
C HIS A 211 14.21 -22.64 -6.87
N VAL A 212 13.59 -22.68 -5.69
CA VAL A 212 13.09 -21.50 -4.99
C VAL A 212 14.00 -21.10 -3.83
N THR A 213 14.54 -19.88 -3.89
CA THR A 213 15.32 -19.28 -2.81
C THR A 213 14.55 -18.13 -2.19
N VAL A 214 14.44 -18.09 -0.86
CA VAL A 214 13.82 -16.98 -0.14
C VAL A 214 14.90 -16.08 0.43
N ILE A 215 14.79 -14.77 0.16
CA ILE A 215 15.64 -13.73 0.73
C ILE A 215 14.74 -12.88 1.67
N PRO A 216 14.82 -13.15 2.98
CA PRO A 216 14.04 -12.40 3.96
C PRO A 216 14.65 -11.02 4.23
N ASP A 217 13.80 -10.02 4.39
CA ASP A 217 14.15 -8.68 4.84
C ASP A 217 15.34 -8.03 4.11
N PRO A 218 15.42 -8.08 2.75
CA PRO A 218 16.49 -7.43 2.03
C PRO A 218 16.47 -5.92 2.30
N ASP A 219 17.64 -5.32 2.44
CA ASP A 219 17.78 -3.88 2.48
C ASP A 219 17.48 -3.24 1.10
N GLU A 220 17.54 -1.90 1.01
CA GLU A 220 17.17 -1.20 -0.21
C GLU A 220 18.13 -1.52 -1.37
N ASP A 221 19.44 -1.58 -1.11
CA ASP A 221 20.45 -1.87 -2.13
C ASP A 221 20.35 -3.32 -2.61
N GLN A 222 20.15 -4.25 -1.70
CA GLN A 222 19.90 -5.67 -2.02
C GLN A 222 18.66 -5.83 -2.88
N MET A 223 17.55 -5.15 -2.52
CA MET A 223 16.30 -5.22 -3.30
C MET A 223 16.48 -4.60 -4.69
N GLU A 224 17.17 -3.47 -4.81
CA GLU A 224 17.47 -2.85 -6.11
C GLU A 224 18.28 -3.79 -7.00
N ASN A 225 19.32 -4.44 -6.45
CA ASN A 225 20.11 -5.43 -7.17
C ASN A 225 19.28 -6.63 -7.61
N LEU A 226 18.38 -7.12 -6.74
CA LEU A 226 17.46 -8.21 -7.09
C LEU A 226 16.51 -7.83 -8.23
N ILE A 227 16.01 -6.60 -8.23
CA ILE A 227 15.13 -6.11 -9.30
C ILE A 227 15.89 -5.98 -10.61
N ARG A 228 17.10 -5.43 -10.61
CA ARG A 228 17.89 -5.22 -11.82
C ARG A 228 18.36 -6.52 -12.47
N ASN A 229 18.70 -7.54 -11.67
CA ASN A 229 19.25 -8.79 -12.17
C ASN A 229 18.20 -9.87 -12.50
N ALA A 230 16.95 -9.66 -12.11
CA ALA A 230 15.86 -10.56 -12.47
C ALA A 230 15.64 -10.59 -13.99
N HIS A 231 15.35 -11.77 -14.52
CA HIS A 231 14.90 -11.91 -15.91
C HIS A 231 13.43 -11.50 -16.07
N ILE A 232 12.56 -12.06 -15.23
CA ILE A 232 11.13 -11.75 -15.22
C ILE A 232 10.68 -11.45 -13.79
N HIS A 233 9.94 -10.36 -13.61
CA HIS A 233 9.24 -10.06 -12.37
C HIS A 233 7.88 -10.72 -12.37
N LEU A 234 7.61 -11.57 -11.37
CA LEU A 234 6.32 -12.20 -11.15
C LEU A 234 5.45 -11.30 -10.26
N LEU A 235 4.61 -10.48 -10.87
CA LEU A 235 3.81 -9.47 -10.20
C LEU A 235 2.36 -9.90 -10.06
N TYR A 236 2.17 -11.13 -9.61
CA TYR A 236 0.85 -11.69 -9.35
C TYR A 236 0.19 -10.98 -8.16
N THR A 237 -1.08 -10.59 -8.32
CA THR A 237 -1.90 -9.99 -7.27
C THR A 237 -3.32 -10.50 -7.37
N ALA A 238 -3.93 -10.80 -6.22
CA ALA A 238 -5.31 -11.28 -6.17
C ALA A 238 -6.34 -10.13 -6.06
N GLN A 239 -5.89 -8.87 -5.95
CA GLN A 239 -6.77 -7.71 -5.81
C GLN A 239 -6.41 -6.57 -6.77
N SER A 240 -7.43 -5.78 -7.17
CA SER A 240 -7.34 -4.70 -8.15
C SER A 240 -7.32 -3.29 -7.57
N THR A 241 -7.43 -3.11 -6.23
CA THR A 241 -7.49 -1.77 -5.63
C THR A 241 -6.13 -1.07 -5.63
N GLY A 242 -6.13 0.24 -5.82
CA GLY A 242 -4.96 1.12 -5.78
C GLY A 242 -3.96 0.85 -6.89
N ILE A 243 -2.76 1.43 -6.74
CA ILE A 243 -1.63 1.22 -7.63
C ILE A 243 -0.59 0.29 -7.00
N LYS A 244 -0.01 -0.58 -7.79
CA LYS A 244 1.06 -1.49 -7.35
C LYS A 244 2.41 -0.86 -7.62
N LEU A 245 2.98 -0.15 -6.64
CA LEU A 245 4.29 0.52 -6.76
C LEU A 245 5.41 -0.44 -7.18
N LYS A 246 5.34 -1.71 -6.77
CA LYS A 246 6.29 -2.75 -7.22
C LYS A 246 6.28 -2.96 -8.74
N LEU A 247 5.12 -2.75 -9.40
CA LEU A 247 5.03 -2.81 -10.86
C LEU A 247 5.77 -1.63 -11.50
N LEU A 248 5.58 -0.41 -10.97
CA LEU A 248 6.33 0.76 -11.47
C LEU A 248 7.83 0.53 -11.33
N HIS A 249 8.28 0.06 -10.17
CA HIS A 249 9.70 -0.22 -9.94
C HIS A 249 10.24 -1.24 -10.96
N ALA A 250 9.54 -2.35 -11.16
CA ALA A 250 9.95 -3.38 -12.11
C ALA A 250 9.94 -2.89 -13.57
N LEU A 251 9.01 -2.01 -13.96
CA LEU A 251 8.94 -1.44 -15.31
C LEU A 251 10.07 -0.44 -15.58
N TYR A 252 10.52 0.32 -14.57
CA TYR A 252 11.56 1.31 -14.73
C TYR A 252 12.97 0.75 -14.60
N ALA A 253 13.19 -0.19 -13.67
CA ALA A 253 14.51 -0.69 -13.30
C ALA A 253 14.77 -2.16 -13.68
N GLY A 254 13.73 -2.95 -13.94
CA GLY A 254 13.81 -4.35 -14.31
C GLY A 254 13.81 -4.61 -15.82
N ARG A 255 13.74 -5.90 -16.20
CA ARG A 255 13.67 -6.33 -17.62
C ARG A 255 12.22 -6.59 -18.07
N HIS A 256 11.67 -7.70 -17.64
CA HIS A 256 10.34 -8.16 -18.05
C HIS A 256 9.41 -8.28 -16.86
N CYS A 257 8.13 -7.98 -17.07
CA CYS A 257 7.09 -8.10 -16.06
C CYS A 257 5.98 -9.04 -16.53
N LEU A 258 5.69 -10.04 -15.71
CA LEU A 258 4.52 -10.89 -15.87
C LEU A 258 3.47 -10.46 -14.84
N VAL A 259 2.35 -9.96 -15.33
CA VAL A 259 1.22 -9.51 -14.52
C VAL A 259 -0.02 -10.33 -14.83
N ASN A 260 -0.86 -10.57 -13.84
CA ASN A 260 -2.19 -11.11 -14.07
C ASN A 260 -3.22 -9.98 -14.19
N ARG A 261 -4.36 -10.29 -14.79
CA ARG A 261 -5.56 -9.44 -14.69
C ARG A 261 -6.33 -9.91 -13.45
N PRO A 262 -6.49 -9.06 -12.43
CA PRO A 262 -7.28 -9.41 -11.24
C PRO A 262 -8.78 -9.44 -11.52
#